data_6b4fec40b36d444c1fa39080b1c809f8
#
_entry.id   6b4fec40b36d444c1fa39080b1c809f8
#
_cell.length_a   1.000
_cell.length_b   1.000
_cell.length_c   1.000
_cell.angle_alpha   90.00
_cell.angle_beta   90.00
_cell.angle_gamma   90.00
#
_symmetry.space_group_name_H-M   'P 1'
#
loop_
_entity.id
_entity.type
_entity.pdbx_description
1 polymer ?
#
loop_
_entity_poly.entity_id
_entity_poly.type
_entity_poly.pdbx_seq_one_letter_code
_entity_poly.pdbx_strand_id
1 'polypeptide(L)'
;MKLSVIVPCYNEEECIKAFYAAYKKAFSDTDYKRELIFVNDGSTDGTLSLLKKIYLKSEESINIISFSRNFGKEAAMYAGLKAAKGEYICFIDADLQQRPELIVKMVSLLEKHREYDCIATYSRSSKTQDKLTALFKSSFYKIMGKMSGMDFVDGASDFRCFRRNMADAILSVSEYHRFTKGLFAWVGFNTRYVPYEVASREGGSSKWTIGQLFSYSFNGIMAFSNKPLRWPLYFGLPVSVFGFLYLIFYLIFALSMNRDFSPIAVLLALLIFFSGAILTSIGILGEYVGKIHTQVKNRPIYIASEVYKTEDKAENTEIIEFQLEYEAQKEQRIKKKKEKLKEKRRREKIKEEIELQKQQLEAAQLEEEKKRKKQQKKAKKSNEAEQEPVTVPEDEGYSAGPEAEFEDEE
;
A
#
# COMPACT_ATOMS: atom_id res chain seq x y z
N MET A 1 14.76 21.95 -25.38
CA MET A 1 14.95 21.16 -24.17
C MET A 1 15.48 19.80 -24.60
N LYS A 2 16.60 19.34 -24.03
CA LYS A 2 17.21 18.05 -24.44
C LYS A 2 16.72 16.87 -23.60
N LEU A 3 16.52 17.08 -22.30
CA LEU A 3 16.12 16.01 -21.38
C LEU A 3 14.98 16.46 -20.49
N SER A 4 13.94 15.64 -20.36
CA SER A 4 12.89 15.75 -19.35
C SER A 4 13.03 14.61 -18.35
N VAL A 5 13.19 14.92 -17.08
CA VAL A 5 13.21 13.92 -15.99
C VAL A 5 11.90 14.02 -15.24
N ILE A 6 11.15 12.93 -15.21
CA ILE A 6 9.83 12.84 -14.61
C ILE A 6 9.93 12.06 -13.31
N VAL A 7 9.44 12.66 -12.22
CA VAL A 7 9.50 12.12 -10.87
C VAL A 7 8.10 12.06 -10.27
N PRO A 8 7.43 10.92 -10.32
CA PRO A 8 6.18 10.73 -9.61
C PRO A 8 6.43 10.68 -8.10
N CYS A 9 5.61 11.43 -7.33
CA CYS A 9 5.75 11.57 -5.89
C CYS A 9 4.41 11.31 -5.20
N TYR A 10 4.38 10.47 -4.17
CA TYR A 10 3.23 10.25 -3.31
C TYR A 10 3.66 9.98 -1.87
N ASN A 11 3.50 10.97 -0.99
CA ASN A 11 3.96 10.94 0.39
C ASN A 11 5.47 10.61 0.49
N GLU A 12 6.28 11.45 -0.15
CA GLU A 12 7.74 11.33 -0.25
C GLU A 12 8.46 12.52 0.44
N GLU A 13 7.83 13.12 1.47
CA GLU A 13 8.37 14.27 2.22
C GLU A 13 9.80 14.03 2.70
N GLU A 14 10.10 12.81 3.15
CA GLU A 14 11.41 12.43 3.70
C GLU A 14 12.51 12.37 2.62
N CYS A 15 12.14 11.99 1.37
CA CYS A 15 13.09 11.68 0.30
C CYS A 15 13.34 12.84 -0.67
N ILE A 16 12.38 13.74 -0.89
CA ILE A 16 12.42 14.76 -1.93
C ILE A 16 13.66 15.66 -1.86
N LYS A 17 14.07 16.10 -0.66
CA LYS A 17 15.25 16.98 -0.52
C LYS A 17 16.53 16.26 -0.92
N ALA A 18 16.69 15.02 -0.44
CA ALA A 18 17.86 14.19 -0.74
C ALA A 18 17.91 13.84 -2.24
N PHE A 19 16.76 13.49 -2.81
CA PHE A 19 16.62 13.27 -4.26
C PHE A 19 17.06 14.48 -5.07
N TYR A 20 16.55 15.68 -4.75
CA TYR A 20 16.89 16.88 -5.48
C TYR A 20 18.39 17.23 -5.37
N ALA A 21 18.98 17.05 -4.21
CA ALA A 21 20.43 17.23 -4.01
C ALA A 21 21.26 16.24 -4.85
N ALA A 22 20.88 14.95 -4.84
CA ALA A 22 21.52 13.93 -5.66
C ALA A 22 21.34 14.18 -7.17
N TYR A 23 20.16 14.62 -7.58
CA TYR A 23 19.88 15.03 -8.96
C TYR A 23 20.80 16.18 -9.39
N LYS A 24 20.89 17.26 -8.63
CA LYS A 24 21.81 18.39 -8.92
C LYS A 24 23.25 17.93 -9.08
N LYS A 25 23.71 17.09 -8.14
CA LYS A 25 25.07 16.54 -8.17
C LYS A 25 25.32 15.69 -9.42
N ALA A 26 24.34 14.86 -9.82
CA ALA A 26 24.47 13.99 -10.99
C ALA A 26 24.66 14.75 -12.30
N PHE A 27 24.18 15.99 -12.36
CA PHE A 27 24.24 16.83 -13.56
C PHE A 27 25.20 18.02 -13.44
N SER A 28 26.03 18.12 -12.37
CA SER A 28 26.97 19.23 -12.15
C SER A 28 27.95 19.40 -13.31
N ASP A 29 28.37 18.28 -13.91
CA ASP A 29 29.42 18.25 -14.94
C ASP A 29 28.81 18.07 -16.35
N THR A 30 27.55 18.44 -16.54
CA THR A 30 26.86 18.27 -17.83
C THR A 30 26.21 19.56 -18.29
N ASP A 31 26.30 19.87 -19.60
CA ASP A 31 25.65 21.03 -20.23
C ASP A 31 24.26 20.70 -20.80
N TYR A 32 23.63 19.62 -20.38
CA TYR A 32 22.31 19.26 -20.87
C TYR A 32 21.25 20.30 -20.47
N LYS A 33 20.63 20.95 -21.47
CA LYS A 33 19.39 21.70 -21.25
C LYS A 33 18.30 20.73 -20.80
N ARG A 34 17.95 20.75 -19.53
CA ARG A 34 17.05 19.78 -18.89
C ARG A 34 15.90 20.45 -18.16
N GLU A 35 14.86 19.72 -17.97
CA GLU A 35 13.75 20.06 -17.09
C GLU A 35 13.47 18.90 -16.11
N LEU A 36 13.08 19.25 -14.91
CA LEU A 36 12.66 18.31 -13.87
C LEU A 36 11.16 18.48 -13.64
N ILE A 37 10.40 17.43 -13.84
CA ILE A 37 8.94 17.44 -13.74
C ILE A 37 8.55 16.59 -12.52
N PHE A 38 8.18 17.23 -11.44
CA PHE A 38 7.61 16.56 -10.30
C PHE A 38 6.10 16.42 -10.49
N VAL A 39 5.59 15.20 -10.30
CA VAL A 39 4.15 14.95 -10.33
C VAL A 39 3.72 14.48 -8.97
N ASN A 40 3.07 15.35 -8.21
CA ASN A 40 2.51 15.06 -6.90
C ASN A 40 1.15 14.37 -7.06
N ASP A 41 1.08 13.10 -6.76
CA ASP A 41 -0.12 12.26 -6.88
C ASP A 41 -1.04 12.41 -5.65
N GLY A 42 -1.43 13.65 -5.33
CA GLY A 42 -2.34 13.94 -4.23
C GLY A 42 -1.79 13.56 -2.85
N SER A 43 -0.53 13.86 -2.56
CA SER A 43 0.09 13.61 -1.26
C SER A 43 -0.66 14.28 -0.11
N THR A 44 -0.66 13.63 1.04
CA THR A 44 -1.31 14.10 2.28
C THR A 44 -0.33 14.60 3.34
N ASP A 45 0.98 14.45 3.07
CA ASP A 45 2.11 14.92 3.88
C ASP A 45 2.67 16.25 3.35
N GLY A 46 3.84 16.67 3.82
CA GLY A 46 4.52 17.90 3.41
C GLY A 46 5.18 17.85 2.02
N THR A 47 4.98 16.79 1.22
CA THR A 47 5.61 16.64 -0.11
C THR A 47 5.37 17.84 -1.01
N LEU A 48 4.12 18.28 -1.19
CA LEU A 48 3.79 19.41 -2.07
C LEU A 48 4.43 20.70 -1.60
N SER A 49 4.39 21.00 -0.31
CA SER A 49 5.01 22.18 0.28
C SER A 49 6.52 22.20 0.09
N LEU A 50 7.19 21.03 0.14
CA LEU A 50 8.61 20.91 -0.15
C LEU A 50 8.93 21.13 -1.63
N LEU A 51 8.12 20.57 -2.53
CA LEU A 51 8.26 20.78 -3.98
C LEU A 51 8.12 22.26 -4.33
N LYS A 52 7.14 22.97 -3.77
CA LYS A 52 6.97 24.42 -3.93
C LYS A 52 8.19 25.20 -3.46
N LYS A 53 8.78 24.85 -2.31
CA LYS A 53 10.01 25.47 -1.78
C LYS A 53 11.22 25.23 -2.70
N ILE A 54 11.33 24.04 -3.28
CA ILE A 54 12.39 23.71 -4.24
C ILE A 54 12.19 24.54 -5.52
N TYR A 55 10.98 24.59 -6.03
CA TYR A 55 10.61 25.37 -7.22
C TYR A 55 10.99 26.86 -7.08
N LEU A 56 10.65 27.50 -5.96
CA LEU A 56 10.97 28.89 -5.71
C LEU A 56 12.48 29.17 -5.68
N LYS A 57 13.24 28.29 -5.01
CA LYS A 57 14.70 28.45 -4.76
C LYS A 57 15.59 28.01 -5.92
N SER A 58 15.07 27.23 -6.86
CA SER A 58 15.85 26.69 -7.96
C SER A 58 15.99 27.67 -9.13
N GLU A 59 17.18 27.74 -9.71
CA GLU A 59 17.41 28.38 -11.01
C GLU A 59 17.19 27.43 -12.19
N GLU A 60 17.04 26.12 -11.91
CA GLU A 60 16.80 25.08 -12.91
C GLU A 60 15.34 25.11 -13.39
N SER A 61 15.12 24.56 -14.58
CA SER A 61 13.76 24.38 -15.12
C SER A 61 13.04 23.27 -14.34
N ILE A 62 12.18 23.67 -13.40
CA ILE A 62 11.35 22.77 -12.60
C ILE A 62 9.88 23.01 -12.92
N ASN A 63 9.15 21.96 -13.21
CA ASN A 63 7.70 21.97 -13.35
C ASN A 63 7.07 21.11 -12.27
N ILE A 64 5.94 21.53 -11.71
CA ILE A 64 5.18 20.76 -10.71
C ILE A 64 3.75 20.58 -11.23
N ILE A 65 3.27 19.34 -11.21
CA ILE A 65 1.88 19.01 -11.48
C ILE A 65 1.35 18.35 -10.21
N SER A 66 0.36 18.95 -9.56
CA SER A 66 -0.27 18.38 -8.36
C SER A 66 -1.68 17.94 -8.66
N PHE A 67 -2.01 16.70 -8.30
CA PHE A 67 -3.34 16.12 -8.51
C PHE A 67 -4.29 16.49 -7.38
N SER A 68 -5.58 16.56 -7.70
CA SER A 68 -6.65 16.83 -6.74
C SER A 68 -6.85 15.71 -5.69
N ARG A 69 -6.42 14.50 -6.00
CA ARG A 69 -6.37 13.31 -5.13
C ARG A 69 -5.38 12.30 -5.68
N ASN A 70 -5.16 11.19 -4.98
CA ASN A 70 -4.39 10.09 -5.53
C ASN A 70 -5.12 9.43 -6.71
N PHE A 71 -4.46 9.40 -7.88
CA PHE A 71 -4.87 8.73 -9.11
C PHE A 71 -3.96 7.54 -9.45
N GLY A 72 -2.85 7.38 -8.75
CA GLY A 72 -1.89 6.30 -8.90
C GLY A 72 -0.66 6.67 -9.73
N LYS A 73 0.42 5.91 -9.50
CA LYS A 73 1.74 6.12 -10.14
C LYS A 73 1.65 6.19 -11.68
N GLU A 74 0.83 5.33 -12.28
CA GLU A 74 0.63 5.27 -13.74
C GLU A 74 0.08 6.59 -14.29
N ALA A 75 -0.89 7.19 -13.59
CA ALA A 75 -1.45 8.49 -13.94
C ALA A 75 -0.41 9.61 -13.80
N ALA A 76 0.42 9.54 -12.74
CA ALA A 76 1.49 10.50 -12.51
C ALA A 76 2.56 10.43 -13.61
N MET A 77 2.98 9.24 -14.01
CA MET A 77 3.92 9.06 -15.13
C MET A 77 3.34 9.57 -16.44
N TYR A 78 2.05 9.32 -16.71
CA TYR A 78 1.36 9.85 -17.90
C TYR A 78 1.28 11.37 -17.90
N ALA A 79 0.94 12.00 -16.79
CA ALA A 79 0.88 13.45 -16.66
C ALA A 79 2.25 14.10 -16.89
N GLY A 80 3.29 13.55 -16.29
CA GLY A 80 4.67 13.98 -16.51
C GLY A 80 5.09 13.83 -17.96
N LEU A 81 4.78 12.69 -18.59
CA LEU A 81 5.08 12.44 -20.00
C LEU A 81 4.40 13.44 -20.94
N LYS A 82 3.13 13.76 -20.66
CA LYS A 82 2.37 14.76 -21.44
C LYS A 82 2.94 16.18 -21.31
N ALA A 83 3.52 16.50 -20.16
CA ALA A 83 4.14 17.81 -19.91
C ALA A 83 5.58 17.92 -20.44
N ALA A 84 6.25 16.79 -20.61
CA ALA A 84 7.65 16.71 -20.99
C ALA A 84 7.91 17.30 -22.41
N LYS A 85 8.92 18.16 -22.53
CA LYS A 85 9.32 18.85 -23.78
C LYS A 85 10.67 18.34 -24.33
N GLY A 86 11.39 17.50 -23.57
CA GLY A 86 12.73 17.04 -23.94
C GLY A 86 12.73 16.09 -25.14
N GLU A 87 13.87 16.02 -25.83
CA GLU A 87 14.17 15.03 -26.84
C GLU A 87 14.30 13.63 -26.26
N TYR A 88 14.90 13.56 -25.07
CA TYR A 88 14.96 12.39 -24.22
C TYR A 88 14.06 12.56 -23.01
N ILE A 89 13.40 11.50 -22.62
CA ILE A 89 12.53 11.47 -21.44
C ILE A 89 13.02 10.37 -20.49
N CYS A 90 13.09 10.68 -19.21
CA CYS A 90 13.48 9.72 -18.19
C CYS A 90 12.44 9.65 -17.08
N PHE A 91 12.03 8.44 -16.68
CA PHE A 91 11.29 8.20 -15.44
C PHE A 91 12.26 7.80 -14.35
N ILE A 92 12.12 8.35 -13.15
CA ILE A 92 12.88 7.97 -11.96
C ILE A 92 12.01 8.15 -10.71
N ASP A 93 12.12 7.22 -9.74
CA ASP A 93 11.42 7.33 -8.46
C ASP A 93 12.18 8.26 -7.49
N ALA A 94 11.44 8.92 -6.58
CA ALA A 94 12.00 9.89 -5.64
C ALA A 94 12.75 9.25 -4.44
N ASP A 95 12.65 7.93 -4.24
CA ASP A 95 13.12 7.21 -3.05
C ASP A 95 14.63 6.86 -3.03
N LEU A 96 15.39 7.35 -4.03
CA LEU A 96 16.83 7.13 -4.21
C LEU A 96 17.27 5.67 -4.34
N GLN A 97 16.35 4.72 -4.48
CA GLN A 97 16.71 3.34 -4.85
C GLN A 97 17.37 3.27 -6.23
N GLN A 98 17.09 4.28 -7.05
CA GLN A 98 17.66 4.49 -8.39
C GLN A 98 18.53 5.74 -8.35
N ARG A 99 19.79 5.59 -8.69
CA ARG A 99 20.75 6.69 -8.64
C ARG A 99 20.59 7.64 -9.84
N PRO A 100 20.40 8.97 -9.64
CA PRO A 100 20.26 9.93 -10.74
C PRO A 100 21.44 9.97 -11.72
N GLU A 101 22.66 9.59 -11.29
CA GLU A 101 23.84 9.52 -12.17
C GLU A 101 23.68 8.53 -13.33
N LEU A 102 22.81 7.53 -13.16
CA LEU A 102 22.50 6.59 -14.24
C LEU A 102 21.74 7.25 -15.40
N ILE A 103 21.00 8.35 -15.16
CA ILE A 103 20.29 9.07 -16.20
C ILE A 103 21.31 9.60 -17.24
N VAL A 104 22.39 10.21 -16.79
CA VAL A 104 23.45 10.75 -17.64
C VAL A 104 24.05 9.64 -18.51
N LYS A 105 24.31 8.46 -17.92
CA LYS A 105 24.82 7.29 -18.65
C LYS A 105 23.81 6.77 -19.68
N MET A 106 22.52 6.71 -19.33
CA MET A 106 21.48 6.25 -20.26
C MET A 106 21.29 7.22 -21.42
N VAL A 107 21.30 8.54 -21.19
CA VAL A 107 21.26 9.53 -22.26
C VAL A 107 22.46 9.40 -23.19
N SER A 108 23.68 9.30 -22.62
CA SER A 108 24.91 9.10 -23.40
C SER A 108 24.88 7.81 -24.24
N LEU A 109 24.29 6.73 -23.71
CA LEU A 109 24.09 5.50 -24.47
C LEU A 109 23.14 5.68 -25.64
N LEU A 110 22.01 6.39 -25.44
CA LEU A 110 21.07 6.71 -26.50
C LEU A 110 21.70 7.60 -27.58
N GLU A 111 22.56 8.54 -27.22
CA GLU A 111 23.27 9.40 -28.17
C GLU A 111 24.26 8.63 -29.03
N LYS A 112 25.02 7.72 -28.40
CA LYS A 112 26.03 6.90 -29.07
C LYS A 112 25.43 5.79 -29.96
N HIS A 113 24.28 5.25 -29.55
CA HIS A 113 23.65 4.08 -30.15
C HIS A 113 22.27 4.47 -30.69
N ARG A 114 22.25 4.91 -31.95
CA ARG A 114 21.02 5.37 -32.60
C ARG A 114 20.02 4.25 -32.90
N GLU A 115 20.46 3.01 -32.87
CA GLU A 115 19.64 1.82 -33.03
C GLU A 115 18.70 1.56 -31.84
N TYR A 116 18.98 2.15 -30.66
CA TYR A 116 18.11 2.03 -29.50
C TYR A 116 17.22 3.25 -29.32
N ASP A 117 15.93 3.00 -29.07
CA ASP A 117 14.95 4.03 -28.73
C ASP A 117 14.78 4.19 -27.21
N CYS A 118 15.11 3.13 -26.46
CA CYS A 118 14.97 3.09 -25.00
C CYS A 118 16.15 2.36 -24.35
N ILE A 119 16.67 2.96 -23.28
CA ILE A 119 17.52 2.27 -22.30
C ILE A 119 16.69 2.07 -21.05
N ALA A 120 16.33 0.82 -20.76
CA ALA A 120 15.62 0.42 -19.57
C ALA A 120 16.57 -0.21 -18.57
N THR A 121 16.28 -0.07 -17.28
CA THR A 121 17.09 -0.70 -16.24
C THR A 121 16.40 -1.94 -15.69
N TYR A 122 17.18 -2.93 -15.24
CA TYR A 122 16.68 -4.04 -14.47
C TYR A 122 17.52 -4.24 -13.20
N SER A 123 16.84 -4.57 -12.10
CA SER A 123 17.54 -4.85 -10.85
C SER A 123 18.19 -6.22 -10.91
N ARG A 124 19.51 -6.30 -10.67
CA ARG A 124 20.12 -7.56 -10.29
C ARG A 124 19.53 -7.96 -8.95
N SER A 125 18.84 -9.11 -8.90
CA SER A 125 18.21 -9.65 -7.69
C SER A 125 19.18 -9.55 -6.50
N SER A 126 18.84 -8.75 -5.50
CA SER A 126 19.60 -8.75 -4.26
C SER A 126 19.40 -10.11 -3.58
N LYS A 127 20.49 -10.70 -3.05
CA LYS A 127 20.49 -12.01 -2.37
C LYS A 127 19.53 -12.08 -1.14
N THR A 128 18.86 -10.97 -0.83
CA THR A 128 17.98 -10.79 0.34
C THR A 128 16.47 -10.89 0.03
N GLN A 129 16.06 -11.15 -1.22
CA GLN A 129 14.64 -11.36 -1.50
C GLN A 129 14.21 -12.78 -1.12
N ASP A 130 13.08 -12.90 -0.41
CA ASP A 130 12.45 -14.19 -0.11
C ASP A 130 12.27 -14.99 -1.40
N LYS A 131 12.75 -16.25 -1.40
CA LYS A 131 12.69 -17.15 -2.56
C LYS A 131 11.27 -17.27 -3.13
N LEU A 132 10.26 -17.21 -2.27
CA LEU A 132 8.85 -17.27 -2.65
C LEU A 132 8.44 -16.06 -3.49
N THR A 133 8.79 -14.85 -3.05
CA THR A 133 8.49 -13.60 -3.76
C THR A 133 9.21 -13.52 -5.10
N ALA A 134 10.45 -14.00 -5.18
CA ALA A 134 11.21 -14.08 -6.43
C ALA A 134 10.56 -15.07 -7.42
N LEU A 135 10.10 -16.24 -6.94
CA LEU A 135 9.40 -17.24 -7.75
C LEU A 135 8.08 -16.69 -8.29
N PHE A 136 7.29 -15.99 -7.47
CA PHE A 136 6.05 -15.34 -7.89
C PHE A 136 6.28 -14.29 -8.98
N LYS A 137 7.29 -13.43 -8.80
CA LYS A 137 7.64 -12.41 -9.80
C LYS A 137 8.05 -13.03 -11.12
N SER A 138 8.96 -14.01 -11.11
CA SER A 138 9.43 -14.69 -12.33
C SER A 138 8.28 -15.43 -13.04
N SER A 139 7.43 -16.15 -12.28
CA SER A 139 6.25 -16.82 -12.83
C SER A 139 5.26 -15.84 -13.44
N PHE A 140 5.03 -14.69 -12.80
CA PHE A 140 4.18 -13.63 -13.33
C PHE A 140 4.67 -13.13 -14.69
N TYR A 141 5.95 -12.74 -14.81
CA TYR A 141 6.49 -12.25 -16.09
C TYR A 141 6.45 -13.31 -17.20
N LYS A 142 6.71 -14.58 -16.87
CA LYS A 142 6.58 -15.70 -17.83
C LYS A 142 5.14 -15.88 -18.31
N ILE A 143 4.18 -15.87 -17.37
CA ILE A 143 2.77 -16.00 -17.70
C ILE A 143 2.31 -14.79 -18.54
N MET A 144 2.69 -13.59 -18.13
CA MET A 144 2.39 -12.34 -18.83
C MET A 144 2.91 -12.35 -20.26
N GLY A 145 4.17 -12.72 -20.47
CA GLY A 145 4.78 -12.86 -21.80
C GLY A 145 4.05 -13.89 -22.66
N LYS A 146 3.78 -15.09 -22.12
CA LYS A 146 3.05 -16.16 -22.84
C LYS A 146 1.61 -15.76 -23.18
N MET A 147 0.96 -14.97 -22.32
CA MET A 147 -0.42 -14.55 -22.50
C MET A 147 -0.57 -13.36 -23.44
N SER A 148 0.31 -12.36 -23.34
CA SER A 148 0.26 -11.13 -24.15
C SER A 148 1.01 -11.27 -25.49
N GLY A 149 1.93 -12.25 -25.61
CA GLY A 149 2.82 -12.38 -26.77
C GLY A 149 3.95 -11.35 -26.79
N MET A 150 4.22 -10.67 -25.66
CA MET A 150 5.25 -9.65 -25.52
C MET A 150 6.40 -10.15 -24.66
N ASP A 151 7.63 -9.72 -24.98
CA ASP A 151 8.81 -10.07 -24.20
C ASP A 151 8.96 -9.14 -23.00
N PHE A 152 8.85 -9.69 -21.81
CA PHE A 152 9.10 -9.00 -20.55
C PHE A 152 10.42 -9.45 -19.95
N VAL A 153 11.29 -8.50 -19.63
CA VAL A 153 12.53 -8.78 -18.91
C VAL A 153 12.23 -8.84 -17.41
N ASP A 154 12.62 -9.95 -16.78
CA ASP A 154 12.46 -10.13 -15.34
C ASP A 154 13.27 -9.07 -14.57
N GLY A 155 12.66 -8.48 -13.55
CA GLY A 155 13.27 -7.39 -12.78
C GLY A 155 13.31 -6.03 -13.48
N ALA A 156 12.69 -5.88 -14.67
CA ALA A 156 12.62 -4.60 -15.36
C ALA A 156 11.97 -3.53 -14.46
N SER A 157 12.68 -2.40 -14.31
CA SER A 157 12.24 -1.23 -13.56
C SER A 157 11.44 -0.25 -14.43
N ASP A 158 10.68 0.64 -13.80
CA ASP A 158 10.11 1.80 -14.46
C ASP A 158 11.19 2.85 -14.78
N PHE A 159 12.36 2.76 -14.15
CA PHE A 159 13.50 3.62 -14.40
C PHE A 159 14.08 3.36 -15.78
N ARG A 160 13.79 4.25 -16.71
CA ARG A 160 14.20 4.17 -18.11
C ARG A 160 14.33 5.54 -18.75
N CYS A 161 15.20 5.63 -19.74
CA CYS A 161 15.36 6.79 -20.58
C CYS A 161 15.04 6.42 -22.03
N PHE A 162 14.24 7.22 -22.73
CA PHE A 162 13.77 6.92 -24.07
C PHE A 162 13.62 8.19 -24.92
N ARG A 163 13.55 8.02 -26.22
CA ARG A 163 13.45 9.08 -27.19
C ARG A 163 12.02 9.63 -27.30
N ARG A 164 11.87 10.85 -27.83
CA ARG A 164 10.61 11.53 -28.06
C ARG A 164 9.62 10.71 -28.89
N ASN A 165 10.09 10.09 -30.00
CA ASN A 165 9.24 9.26 -30.86
C ASN A 165 8.52 8.14 -30.08
N MET A 166 9.21 7.50 -29.17
CA MET A 166 8.61 6.48 -28.29
C MET A 166 7.63 7.11 -27.29
N ALA A 167 7.96 8.29 -26.73
CA ALA A 167 7.06 9.02 -25.84
C ALA A 167 5.75 9.37 -26.54
N ASP A 168 5.83 9.87 -27.77
CA ASP A 168 4.66 10.26 -28.55
C ASP A 168 3.80 9.04 -28.92
N ALA A 169 4.43 7.90 -29.23
CA ALA A 169 3.73 6.63 -29.42
C ALA A 169 2.98 6.20 -28.16
N ILE A 170 3.61 6.27 -26.98
CA ILE A 170 2.98 5.93 -25.69
C ILE A 170 1.84 6.89 -25.35
N LEU A 171 1.97 8.17 -25.66
CA LEU A 171 0.92 9.17 -25.46
C LEU A 171 -0.28 8.97 -26.38
N SER A 172 -0.06 8.43 -27.60
CA SER A 172 -1.16 8.13 -28.54
C SER A 172 -2.08 7.01 -28.04
N VAL A 173 -1.60 6.16 -27.10
CA VAL A 173 -2.42 5.12 -26.49
C VAL A 173 -3.27 5.72 -25.38
N SER A 174 -4.59 5.79 -25.59
CA SER A 174 -5.55 6.46 -24.73
C SER A 174 -6.24 5.51 -23.72
N GLU A 175 -5.55 4.50 -23.23
CA GLU A 175 -6.10 3.58 -22.25
C GLU A 175 -6.25 4.23 -20.88
N TYR A 176 -7.43 4.06 -20.25
CA TYR A 176 -7.66 4.52 -18.88
C TYR A 176 -6.90 3.68 -17.85
N HIS A 177 -6.93 2.35 -17.99
CA HIS A 177 -6.19 1.41 -17.16
C HIS A 177 -4.80 1.19 -17.75
N ARG A 178 -3.88 2.10 -17.43
CA ARG A 178 -2.51 2.04 -17.92
C ARG A 178 -1.69 1.03 -17.13
N PHE A 179 -0.85 0.30 -17.84
CA PHE A 179 0.21 -0.53 -17.29
C PHE A 179 1.48 -0.20 -18.08
N THR A 180 2.24 0.78 -17.59
CA THR A 180 3.34 1.40 -18.35
C THR A 180 4.36 0.37 -18.84
N LYS A 181 4.72 -0.64 -18.02
CA LYS A 181 5.64 -1.72 -18.46
C LYS A 181 5.10 -2.47 -19.67
N GLY A 182 3.82 -2.74 -19.71
CA GLY A 182 3.15 -3.37 -20.84
C GLY A 182 3.12 -2.46 -22.07
N LEU A 183 2.82 -1.18 -21.88
CA LEU A 183 2.80 -0.20 -22.98
C LEU A 183 4.18 -0.08 -23.65
N PHE A 184 5.26 -0.03 -22.87
CA PHE A 184 6.62 0.00 -23.40
C PHE A 184 6.96 -1.25 -24.23
N ALA A 185 6.48 -2.43 -23.84
CA ALA A 185 6.65 -3.65 -24.61
C ALA A 185 5.75 -3.67 -25.85
N TRP A 186 4.51 -3.15 -25.72
CA TRP A 186 3.51 -3.16 -26.80
C TRP A 186 3.85 -2.25 -27.96
N VAL A 187 4.43 -1.06 -27.71
CA VAL A 187 4.81 -0.12 -28.78
C VAL A 187 5.98 -0.63 -29.65
N GLY A 188 6.69 -1.67 -29.24
CA GLY A 188 7.63 -2.43 -30.05
C GLY A 188 8.94 -1.73 -30.42
N PHE A 189 9.30 -0.63 -29.74
CA PHE A 189 10.55 0.07 -29.97
C PHE A 189 11.76 -0.70 -29.44
N ASN A 190 12.94 -0.47 -30.07
CA ASN A 190 14.15 -1.18 -29.71
C ASN A 190 14.68 -0.75 -28.33
N THR A 191 14.61 -1.65 -27.36
CA THR A 191 14.96 -1.39 -25.96
C THR A 191 16.20 -2.18 -25.56
N ARG A 192 17.24 -1.48 -25.06
CA ARG A 192 18.40 -2.10 -24.42
C ARG A 192 18.22 -2.10 -22.90
N TYR A 193 18.43 -3.24 -22.27
CA TYR A 193 18.36 -3.40 -20.83
C TYR A 193 19.74 -3.33 -20.17
N VAL A 194 19.87 -2.50 -19.13
CA VAL A 194 21.12 -2.28 -18.40
C VAL A 194 20.93 -2.67 -16.93
N PRO A 195 21.81 -3.46 -16.35
CA PRO A 195 21.68 -3.81 -14.93
C PRO A 195 22.02 -2.61 -14.04
N TYR A 196 21.30 -2.49 -12.92
CA TYR A 196 21.65 -1.57 -11.85
C TYR A 196 21.56 -2.24 -10.48
N GLU A 197 22.31 -1.72 -9.53
CA GLU A 197 22.25 -2.12 -8.13
C GLU A 197 21.26 -1.24 -7.41
N VAL A 198 20.27 -1.86 -6.76
CA VAL A 198 19.27 -1.15 -5.97
C VAL A 198 19.93 -0.64 -4.70
N ALA A 199 19.97 0.68 -4.51
CA ALA A 199 20.47 1.28 -3.28
C ALA A 199 19.48 1.00 -2.13
N SER A 200 19.99 1.03 -0.90
CA SER A 200 19.14 1.00 0.29
C SER A 200 18.25 2.26 0.29
N ARG A 201 16.96 2.07 0.61
CA ARG A 201 16.02 3.17 0.70
C ARG A 201 16.40 4.12 1.82
N GLU A 202 16.49 5.43 1.55
CA GLU A 202 16.86 6.43 2.57
C GLU A 202 15.70 6.79 3.54
N GLY A 203 14.45 6.35 3.23
CA GLY A 203 13.28 6.56 4.09
C GLY A 203 12.08 5.73 3.65
N GLY A 204 11.13 5.53 4.56
CA GLY A 204 9.85 4.86 4.31
C GLY A 204 9.92 3.33 4.24
N SER A 205 8.79 2.66 4.43
CA SER A 205 8.61 1.20 4.27
C SER A 205 8.00 0.87 2.92
N SER A 206 8.16 -0.37 2.44
CA SER A 206 7.44 -0.84 1.25
C SER A 206 5.93 -0.72 1.46
N LYS A 207 5.28 0.06 0.61
CA LYS A 207 3.82 0.33 0.67
C LYS A 207 3.00 -0.80 0.01
N TRP A 208 3.65 -1.83 -0.56
CA TRP A 208 2.98 -2.90 -1.31
C TRP A 208 2.69 -4.12 -0.44
N THR A 209 1.41 -4.46 -0.31
CA THR A 209 0.97 -5.73 0.28
C THR A 209 0.92 -6.83 -0.79
N ILE A 210 0.95 -8.11 -0.38
CA ILE A 210 0.84 -9.26 -1.29
C ILE A 210 -0.46 -9.18 -2.12
N GLY A 211 -1.57 -8.77 -1.49
CA GLY A 211 -2.85 -8.59 -2.18
C GLY A 211 -2.81 -7.51 -3.27
N GLN A 212 -2.14 -6.38 -3.00
CA GLN A 212 -1.96 -5.31 -3.98
C GLN A 212 -1.08 -5.77 -5.16
N LEU A 213 -0.03 -6.57 -4.88
CA LEU A 213 0.83 -7.13 -5.92
C LEU A 213 0.06 -8.10 -6.83
N PHE A 214 -0.79 -8.94 -6.24
CA PHE A 214 -1.66 -9.85 -6.98
C PHE A 214 -2.68 -9.10 -7.84
N SER A 215 -3.36 -8.11 -7.26
CA SER A 215 -4.32 -7.25 -7.98
C SER A 215 -3.67 -6.50 -9.15
N TYR A 216 -2.48 -5.92 -8.94
CA TYR A 216 -1.71 -5.25 -9.98
C TYR A 216 -1.33 -6.22 -11.12
N SER A 217 -0.89 -7.43 -10.75
CA SER A 217 -0.54 -8.49 -11.70
C SER A 217 -1.74 -8.95 -12.52
N PHE A 218 -2.86 -9.19 -11.86
CA PHE A 218 -4.12 -9.59 -12.49
C PHE A 218 -4.62 -8.51 -13.47
N ASN A 219 -4.60 -7.25 -13.04
CA ASN A 219 -4.98 -6.12 -13.88
C ASN A 219 -4.08 -5.98 -15.12
N GLY A 220 -2.78 -6.21 -14.97
CA GLY A 220 -1.84 -6.24 -16.10
C GLY A 220 -2.18 -7.33 -17.12
N ILE A 221 -2.44 -8.57 -16.66
CA ILE A 221 -2.84 -9.68 -17.53
C ILE A 221 -4.14 -9.35 -18.28
N MET A 222 -5.14 -8.83 -17.56
CA MET A 222 -6.44 -8.50 -18.14
C MET A 222 -6.38 -7.30 -19.10
N ALA A 223 -5.38 -6.41 -18.98
CA ALA A 223 -5.20 -5.28 -19.89
C ALA A 223 -4.62 -5.70 -21.24
N PHE A 224 -3.67 -6.66 -21.25
CA PHE A 224 -2.91 -7.01 -22.46
C PHE A 224 -3.20 -8.42 -23.00
N SER A 225 -4.17 -9.13 -22.45
CA SER A 225 -4.51 -10.48 -22.91
C SER A 225 -6.01 -10.75 -22.90
N ASN A 226 -6.51 -11.24 -24.04
CA ASN A 226 -7.89 -11.74 -24.17
C ASN A 226 -7.99 -13.24 -23.84
N LYS A 227 -6.88 -13.91 -23.47
CA LYS A 227 -6.89 -15.35 -23.19
C LYS A 227 -7.79 -15.75 -22.02
N PRO A 228 -7.84 -14.99 -20.89
CA PRO A 228 -8.76 -15.31 -19.81
C PRO A 228 -10.23 -15.32 -20.26
N LEU A 229 -10.61 -14.48 -21.22
CA LEU A 229 -11.97 -14.44 -21.78
C LEU A 229 -12.32 -15.73 -22.53
N ARG A 230 -11.31 -16.47 -23.01
CA ARG A 230 -11.48 -17.75 -23.71
C ARG A 230 -11.47 -18.96 -22.78
N TRP A 231 -11.06 -18.81 -21.52
CA TRP A 231 -11.03 -19.93 -20.55
C TRP A 231 -12.39 -20.62 -20.37
N PRO A 232 -13.51 -19.89 -20.23
CA PRO A 232 -14.83 -20.52 -20.20
C PRO A 232 -15.10 -21.44 -21.41
N LEU A 233 -14.64 -21.06 -22.58
CA LEU A 233 -14.78 -21.90 -23.79
C LEU A 233 -13.91 -23.16 -23.69
N TYR A 234 -12.64 -23.03 -23.26
CA TYR A 234 -11.73 -24.16 -23.16
C TYR A 234 -12.12 -25.16 -22.05
N PHE A 235 -12.73 -24.71 -20.98
CA PHE A 235 -13.23 -25.57 -19.90
C PHE A 235 -14.66 -25.99 -20.13
N GLY A 236 -15.53 -25.12 -20.59
CA GLY A 236 -16.95 -25.38 -20.79
C GLY A 236 -17.22 -26.40 -21.87
N LEU A 237 -16.51 -26.31 -23.01
CA LEU A 237 -16.72 -27.24 -24.11
C LEU A 237 -16.41 -28.71 -23.75
N PRO A 238 -15.20 -29.04 -23.17
CA PRO A 238 -14.91 -30.42 -22.75
C PRO A 238 -15.88 -30.92 -21.69
N VAL A 239 -16.24 -30.07 -20.72
CA VAL A 239 -17.19 -30.45 -19.66
C VAL A 239 -18.57 -30.73 -20.23
N SER A 240 -19.06 -29.93 -21.20
CA SER A 240 -20.36 -30.15 -21.89
C SER A 240 -20.33 -31.45 -22.68
N VAL A 241 -19.24 -31.74 -23.41
CA VAL A 241 -19.08 -32.99 -24.16
C VAL A 241 -19.05 -34.19 -23.19
N PHE A 242 -18.28 -34.08 -22.09
CA PHE A 242 -18.22 -35.13 -21.08
C PHE A 242 -19.58 -35.36 -20.39
N GLY A 243 -20.29 -34.29 -20.05
CA GLY A 243 -21.64 -34.37 -19.48
C GLY A 243 -22.64 -35.03 -20.43
N PHE A 244 -22.55 -34.73 -21.74
CA PHE A 244 -23.38 -35.35 -22.75
C PHE A 244 -23.08 -36.85 -22.91
N LEU A 245 -21.82 -37.24 -22.95
CA LEU A 245 -21.41 -38.65 -23.02
C LEU A 245 -21.81 -39.40 -21.76
N TYR A 246 -21.66 -38.77 -20.59
CA TYR A 246 -22.12 -39.34 -19.31
C TYR A 246 -23.65 -39.56 -19.31
N LEU A 247 -24.42 -38.62 -19.83
CA LEU A 247 -25.87 -38.75 -19.95
C LEU A 247 -26.24 -39.98 -20.83
N ILE A 248 -25.60 -40.14 -21.98
CA ILE A 248 -25.79 -41.31 -22.85
C ILE A 248 -25.41 -42.60 -22.14
N PHE A 249 -24.22 -42.64 -21.50
CA PHE A 249 -23.80 -43.80 -20.74
C PHE A 249 -24.76 -44.16 -19.62
N TYR A 250 -25.22 -43.17 -18.85
CA TYR A 250 -26.22 -43.37 -17.79
C TYR A 250 -27.53 -43.91 -18.32
N LEU A 251 -28.01 -43.43 -19.44
CA LEU A 251 -29.25 -43.88 -20.10
C LEU A 251 -29.12 -45.37 -20.48
N ILE A 252 -28.02 -45.75 -21.12
CA ILE A 252 -27.72 -47.14 -21.48
C ILE A 252 -27.60 -48.04 -20.26
N PHE A 253 -26.88 -47.57 -19.21
CA PHE A 253 -26.67 -48.29 -17.97
C PHE A 253 -27.99 -48.49 -17.20
N ALA A 254 -28.84 -47.46 -17.10
CA ALA A 254 -30.14 -47.51 -16.45
C ALA A 254 -31.09 -48.50 -17.16
N LEU A 255 -31.03 -48.59 -18.51
CA LEU A 255 -31.77 -49.54 -19.30
C LEU A 255 -31.26 -50.99 -19.17
N SER A 256 -29.95 -51.17 -18.87
CA SER A 256 -29.29 -52.47 -18.82
C SER A 256 -29.29 -53.14 -17.45
N MET A 257 -29.31 -52.36 -16.37
CA MET A 257 -29.27 -52.85 -14.99
C MET A 257 -30.48 -52.35 -14.19
N ASN A 258 -31.40 -53.20 -13.86
CA ASN A 258 -32.53 -52.97 -12.95
C ASN A 258 -32.07 -52.63 -11.50
N ARG A 259 -31.22 -51.64 -11.28
CA ARG A 259 -30.74 -51.29 -9.92
C ARG A 259 -31.21 -49.90 -9.52
N ASP A 260 -31.70 -49.83 -8.26
CA ASP A 260 -32.00 -48.55 -7.57
C ASP A 260 -30.70 -47.73 -7.31
N PHE A 261 -30.39 -46.91 -8.27
CA PHE A 261 -29.34 -45.88 -8.11
C PHE A 261 -29.99 -44.58 -7.65
N SER A 262 -29.40 -43.91 -6.70
CA SER A 262 -29.85 -42.56 -6.30
C SER A 262 -29.36 -41.53 -7.31
N PRO A 263 -30.11 -41.22 -8.38
CA PRO A 263 -29.68 -40.30 -9.41
C PRO A 263 -29.60 -38.86 -8.88
N ILE A 264 -30.27 -38.59 -7.76
CA ILE A 264 -30.41 -37.23 -7.20
C ILE A 264 -29.08 -36.68 -6.71
N ALA A 265 -28.24 -37.50 -6.03
CA ALA A 265 -26.95 -37.05 -5.54
C ALA A 265 -25.97 -36.68 -6.67
N VAL A 266 -25.94 -37.48 -7.73
CA VAL A 266 -25.13 -37.22 -8.91
C VAL A 266 -25.63 -35.96 -9.66
N LEU A 267 -26.94 -35.84 -9.79
CA LEU A 267 -27.55 -34.66 -10.42
C LEU A 267 -27.25 -33.37 -9.66
N LEU A 268 -27.34 -33.40 -8.33
CA LEU A 268 -27.00 -32.24 -7.49
C LEU A 268 -25.51 -31.87 -7.60
N ALA A 269 -24.60 -32.83 -7.58
CA ALA A 269 -23.17 -32.57 -7.73
C ALA A 269 -22.85 -31.93 -9.10
N LEU A 270 -23.43 -32.43 -10.18
CA LEU A 270 -23.30 -31.87 -11.51
C LEU A 270 -23.92 -30.46 -11.59
N LEU A 271 -25.10 -30.24 -11.00
CA LEU A 271 -25.75 -28.94 -10.96
C LEU A 271 -24.86 -27.89 -10.25
N ILE A 272 -24.30 -28.23 -9.08
CA ILE A 272 -23.42 -27.36 -8.32
C ILE A 272 -22.16 -27.04 -9.14
N PHE A 273 -21.55 -28.05 -9.76
CA PHE A 273 -20.34 -27.87 -10.59
C PHE A 273 -20.61 -26.95 -11.79
N PHE A 274 -21.67 -27.19 -12.55
CA PHE A 274 -22.02 -26.36 -13.70
C PHE A 274 -22.43 -24.94 -13.29
N SER A 275 -23.15 -24.78 -12.19
CA SER A 275 -23.50 -23.47 -11.66
C SER A 275 -22.24 -22.68 -11.29
N GLY A 276 -21.25 -23.32 -10.63
CA GLY A 276 -19.98 -22.71 -10.32
C GLY A 276 -19.18 -22.29 -11.57
N ALA A 277 -19.13 -23.16 -12.58
CA ALA A 277 -18.47 -22.85 -13.86
C ALA A 277 -19.15 -21.67 -14.60
N ILE A 278 -20.47 -21.62 -14.62
CA ILE A 278 -21.24 -20.54 -15.22
C ILE A 278 -21.00 -19.22 -14.46
N LEU A 279 -21.08 -19.24 -13.12
CA LEU A 279 -20.82 -18.04 -12.30
C LEU A 279 -19.40 -17.51 -12.51
N THR A 280 -18.39 -18.39 -12.58
CA THR A 280 -17.01 -18.01 -12.86
C THR A 280 -16.88 -17.37 -14.26
N SER A 281 -17.56 -17.94 -15.26
CA SER A 281 -17.58 -17.42 -16.64
C SER A 281 -18.19 -16.03 -16.70
N ILE A 282 -19.32 -15.84 -16.02
CA ILE A 282 -20.00 -14.53 -15.90
C ILE A 282 -19.11 -13.54 -15.16
N GLY A 283 -18.40 -13.96 -14.10
CA GLY A 283 -17.48 -13.12 -13.36
C GLY A 283 -16.34 -12.60 -14.25
N ILE A 284 -15.71 -13.47 -15.05
CA ILE A 284 -14.68 -13.08 -16.02
C ILE A 284 -15.23 -12.09 -17.04
N LEU A 285 -16.41 -12.38 -17.60
CA LEU A 285 -17.08 -11.48 -18.55
C LEU A 285 -17.37 -10.12 -17.91
N GLY A 286 -17.88 -10.12 -16.67
CA GLY A 286 -18.18 -8.92 -15.90
C GLY A 286 -16.95 -8.03 -15.72
N GLU A 287 -15.78 -8.61 -15.46
CA GLU A 287 -14.51 -7.87 -15.34
C GLU A 287 -14.14 -7.14 -16.65
N TYR A 288 -14.27 -7.82 -17.80
CA TYR A 288 -14.03 -7.17 -19.09
C TYR A 288 -15.05 -6.09 -19.41
N VAL A 289 -16.33 -6.35 -19.15
CA VAL A 289 -17.41 -5.36 -19.33
C VAL A 289 -17.16 -4.15 -18.43
N GLY A 290 -16.72 -4.36 -17.18
CA GLY A 290 -16.35 -3.29 -16.26
C GLY A 290 -15.21 -2.40 -16.80
N LYS A 291 -14.18 -3.01 -17.40
CA LYS A 291 -13.07 -2.27 -18.03
C LYS A 291 -13.56 -1.49 -19.27
N ILE A 292 -14.35 -2.11 -20.13
CA ILE A 292 -14.96 -1.45 -21.29
C ILE A 292 -15.82 -0.27 -20.83
N HIS A 293 -16.66 -0.46 -19.80
CA HIS A 293 -17.49 0.59 -19.24
C HIS A 293 -16.66 1.78 -18.71
N THR A 294 -15.56 1.50 -18.06
CA THR A 294 -14.63 2.56 -17.57
C THR A 294 -13.98 3.31 -18.74
N GLN A 295 -13.57 2.58 -19.78
CA GLN A 295 -12.96 3.17 -20.98
C GLN A 295 -13.95 4.04 -21.76
N VAL A 296 -15.20 3.57 -21.94
CA VAL A 296 -16.25 4.29 -22.68
C VAL A 296 -16.68 5.56 -21.96
N LYS A 297 -16.60 5.64 -20.63
CA LYS A 297 -16.87 6.86 -19.87
C LYS A 297 -15.93 8.02 -20.24
N ASN A 298 -14.81 7.74 -20.86
CA ASN A 298 -13.81 8.73 -21.31
C ASN A 298 -13.43 9.76 -20.23
N ARG A 299 -13.39 9.32 -18.98
CA ARG A 299 -12.96 10.17 -17.86
C ARG A 299 -11.47 10.48 -17.99
N PRO A 300 -11.02 11.69 -17.63
CA PRO A 300 -9.60 12.01 -17.65
C PRO A 300 -8.83 11.08 -16.69
N ILE A 301 -7.63 10.66 -17.12
CA ILE A 301 -6.76 9.76 -16.36
C ILE A 301 -6.37 10.40 -15.02
N TYR A 302 -6.25 11.72 -14.98
CA TYR A 302 -5.97 12.50 -13.77
C TYR A 302 -6.65 13.87 -13.85
N ILE A 303 -6.81 14.53 -12.72
CA ILE A 303 -7.24 15.92 -12.60
C ILE A 303 -6.16 16.67 -11.83
N ALA A 304 -5.50 17.61 -12.47
CA ALA A 304 -4.56 18.50 -11.80
C ALA A 304 -5.31 19.58 -11.02
N SER A 305 -4.96 19.75 -9.75
CA SER A 305 -5.43 20.88 -8.92
C SER A 305 -4.55 22.10 -9.08
N GLU A 306 -3.24 21.87 -9.24
CA GLU A 306 -2.25 22.93 -9.36
C GLU A 306 -1.19 22.54 -10.40
N VAL A 307 -0.76 23.49 -11.22
CA VAL A 307 0.31 23.31 -12.20
C VAL A 307 1.23 24.52 -12.14
N TYR A 308 2.49 24.28 -11.83
CA TYR A 308 3.53 25.32 -11.79
C TYR A 308 4.57 25.03 -12.87
N LYS A 309 4.72 25.94 -13.82
CA LYS A 309 5.71 25.83 -14.88
C LYS A 309 6.83 26.85 -14.67
N THR A 310 8.03 26.50 -15.06
CA THR A 310 9.18 27.40 -14.98
C THR A 310 8.96 28.69 -15.75
N GLU A 311 8.23 28.64 -16.88
CA GLU A 311 7.90 29.81 -17.72
C GLU A 311 7.08 30.85 -16.95
N ASP A 312 6.21 30.39 -16.05
CA ASP A 312 5.28 31.21 -15.27
C ASP A 312 5.82 31.49 -13.85
N LYS A 313 7.13 31.30 -13.61
CA LYS A 313 7.71 31.34 -12.27
C LYS A 313 7.52 32.67 -11.55
N ALA A 314 7.66 33.77 -12.26
CA ALA A 314 7.50 35.12 -11.68
C ALA A 314 6.07 35.34 -11.14
N GLU A 315 5.07 34.93 -11.90
CA GLU A 315 3.65 35.04 -11.54
C GLU A 315 3.28 34.06 -10.41
N ASN A 316 3.83 32.86 -10.46
CA ASN A 316 3.56 31.81 -9.45
C ASN A 316 4.22 32.08 -8.10
N THR A 317 5.28 32.89 -8.04
CA THR A 317 6.05 33.14 -6.83
C THR A 317 5.19 33.73 -5.73
N GLU A 318 4.48 34.80 -5.98
CA GLU A 318 3.62 35.44 -4.96
C GLU A 318 2.51 34.51 -4.46
N ILE A 319 1.92 33.77 -5.38
CA ILE A 319 0.83 32.81 -5.04
C ILE A 319 1.38 31.69 -4.12
N ILE A 320 2.53 31.14 -4.47
CA ILE A 320 3.16 30.05 -3.70
C ILE A 320 3.61 30.54 -2.32
N GLU A 321 4.21 31.71 -2.23
CA GLU A 321 4.65 32.30 -0.96
C GLU A 321 3.47 32.52 -0.03
N PHE A 322 2.38 33.09 -0.52
CA PHE A 322 1.14 33.24 0.25
C PHE A 322 0.58 31.90 0.73
N GLN A 323 0.55 30.89 -0.15
CA GLN A 323 0.06 29.56 0.22
C GLN A 323 0.93 28.91 1.32
N LEU A 324 2.24 28.99 1.20
CA LEU A 324 3.18 28.44 2.19
C LEU A 324 3.07 29.15 3.54
N GLU A 325 2.90 30.46 3.55
CA GLU A 325 2.65 31.23 4.78
C GLU A 325 1.33 30.85 5.45
N TYR A 326 0.27 30.72 4.66
CA TYR A 326 -1.03 30.28 5.16
C TYR A 326 -0.99 28.89 5.77
N GLU A 327 -0.32 27.92 5.08
CA GLU A 327 -0.13 26.58 5.59
C GLU A 327 0.67 26.57 6.92
N ALA A 328 1.76 27.33 6.99
CA ALA A 328 2.55 27.45 8.22
C ALA A 328 1.75 28.03 9.39
N GLN A 329 0.95 29.05 9.14
CA GLN A 329 0.05 29.62 10.17
C GLN A 329 -1.01 28.61 10.62
N LYS A 330 -1.59 27.85 9.70
CA LYS A 330 -2.57 26.79 10.00
C LYS A 330 -1.95 25.70 10.86
N GLU A 331 -0.76 25.23 10.51
CA GLU A 331 -0.03 24.23 11.30
C GLU A 331 0.28 24.72 12.72
N GLN A 332 0.75 25.96 12.86
CA GLN A 332 0.97 26.58 14.18
C GLN A 332 -0.32 26.63 15.02
N ARG A 333 -1.45 26.97 14.41
CA ARG A 333 -2.76 26.97 15.10
C ARG A 333 -3.16 25.58 15.55
N ILE A 334 -2.95 24.58 14.71
CA ILE A 334 -3.25 23.17 15.05
C ILE A 334 -2.33 22.69 16.19
N LYS A 335 -1.03 23.00 16.12
CA LYS A 335 -0.05 22.64 17.16
C LYS A 335 -0.44 23.24 18.51
N LYS A 336 -0.76 24.55 18.55
CA LYS A 336 -1.24 25.24 19.75
C LYS A 336 -2.53 24.63 20.31
N LYS A 337 -3.48 24.22 19.44
CA LYS A 337 -4.70 23.52 19.88
C LYS A 337 -4.40 22.14 20.50
N LYS A 338 -3.50 21.38 19.87
CA LYS A 338 -3.08 20.05 20.40
C LYS A 338 -2.36 20.18 21.75
N GLU A 339 -1.51 21.18 21.93
CA GLU A 339 -0.82 21.46 23.19
C GLU A 339 -1.80 21.82 24.30
N LYS A 340 -2.74 22.74 24.03
CA LYS A 340 -3.81 23.10 24.99
C LYS A 340 -4.67 21.88 25.38
N LEU A 341 -4.97 21.00 24.43
CA LEU A 341 -5.75 19.79 24.70
C LEU A 341 -4.95 18.78 25.54
N LYS A 342 -3.65 18.62 25.29
CA LYS A 342 -2.76 17.79 26.11
C LYS A 342 -2.67 18.32 27.53
N GLU A 343 -2.54 19.64 27.69
CA GLU A 343 -2.49 20.28 29.00
C GLU A 343 -3.80 20.12 29.77
N LYS A 344 -4.95 20.29 29.09
CA LYS A 344 -6.27 20.05 29.70
C LYS A 344 -6.40 18.60 30.20
N ARG A 345 -6.06 17.61 29.37
CA ARG A 345 -6.07 16.19 29.76
C ARG A 345 -5.15 15.88 30.94
N ARG A 346 -3.95 16.53 30.96
CA ARG A 346 -3.04 16.39 32.10
C ARG A 346 -3.61 16.94 33.39
N ARG A 347 -4.28 18.11 33.35
CA ARG A 347 -4.97 18.71 34.51
C ARG A 347 -6.12 17.84 34.99
N GLU A 348 -6.89 17.24 34.10
CA GLU A 348 -7.97 16.30 34.42
C GLU A 348 -7.45 15.06 35.14
N LYS A 349 -6.37 14.42 34.62
CA LYS A 349 -5.73 13.28 35.29
C LYS A 349 -5.21 13.61 36.71
N ILE A 350 -4.55 14.76 36.85
CA ILE A 350 -4.08 15.21 38.18
C ILE A 350 -5.26 15.39 39.15
N LYS A 351 -6.39 15.92 38.69
CA LYS A 351 -7.57 16.04 39.53
C LYS A 351 -8.13 14.68 39.95
N GLU A 352 -8.21 13.73 39.04
CA GLU A 352 -8.64 12.34 39.32
C GLU A 352 -7.70 11.66 40.35
N GLU A 353 -6.37 11.83 40.20
CA GLU A 353 -5.40 11.30 41.16
C GLU A 353 -5.54 11.92 42.56
N ILE A 354 -5.76 13.22 42.64
CA ILE A 354 -5.98 13.92 43.93
C ILE A 354 -7.27 13.44 44.60
N GLU A 355 -8.32 13.25 43.81
CA GLU A 355 -9.61 12.74 44.31
C GLU A 355 -9.49 11.33 44.85
N LEU A 356 -8.76 10.47 44.11
CA LEU A 356 -8.48 9.09 44.52
C LEU A 356 -7.66 9.03 45.82
N GLN A 357 -6.63 9.89 45.94
CA GLN A 357 -5.83 9.99 47.16
C GLN A 357 -6.65 10.45 48.36
N LYS A 358 -7.59 11.40 48.17
CA LYS A 358 -8.51 11.84 49.27
C LYS A 358 -9.41 10.67 49.70
N GLN A 359 -10.01 9.94 48.80
CA GLN A 359 -10.84 8.76 49.11
C GLN A 359 -10.06 7.69 49.88
N GLN A 360 -8.78 7.43 49.48
CA GLN A 360 -7.92 6.48 50.20
C GLN A 360 -7.57 6.97 51.61
N LEU A 361 -7.35 8.27 51.80
CA LEU A 361 -7.06 8.86 53.10
C LEU A 361 -8.31 8.78 54.03
N GLU A 362 -9.47 9.09 53.54
CA GLU A 362 -10.74 8.96 54.26
C GLU A 362 -11.02 7.50 54.65
N ALA A 363 -10.80 6.56 53.75
CA ALA A 363 -10.94 5.12 54.01
C ALA A 363 -9.97 4.66 55.11
N ALA A 364 -8.72 5.10 55.07
CA ALA A 364 -7.71 4.78 56.10
C ALA A 364 -8.09 5.36 57.47
N GLN A 365 -8.58 6.58 57.54
CA GLN A 365 -9.06 7.22 58.80
C GLN A 365 -10.25 6.46 59.41
N LEU A 366 -11.17 6.01 58.54
CA LEU A 366 -12.34 5.24 58.96
C LEU A 366 -11.93 3.86 59.52
N GLU A 367 -10.93 3.21 58.93
CA GLU A 367 -10.36 1.96 59.45
C GLU A 367 -9.66 2.15 60.79
N GLU A 368 -8.92 3.22 60.96
CA GLU A 368 -8.26 3.56 62.23
C GLU A 368 -9.29 3.83 63.35
N GLU A 369 -10.37 4.54 63.03
CA GLU A 369 -11.47 4.78 63.98
C GLU A 369 -12.17 3.48 64.38
N LYS A 370 -12.40 2.57 63.42
CA LYS A 370 -12.96 1.24 63.70
C LYS A 370 -12.03 0.41 64.60
N LYS A 371 -10.69 0.48 64.38
CA LYS A 371 -9.70 -0.20 65.25
C LYS A 371 -9.69 0.37 66.65
N ARG A 372 -9.75 1.70 66.81
CA ARG A 372 -9.85 2.39 68.14
C ARG A 372 -11.14 1.99 68.88
N LYS A 373 -12.28 1.96 68.19
CA LYS A 373 -13.57 1.51 68.79
C LYS A 373 -13.53 0.04 69.16
N LYS A 374 -12.86 -0.87 68.42
CA LYS A 374 -12.65 -2.24 68.77
C LYS A 374 -11.73 -2.42 69.99
N GLN A 375 -10.68 -1.62 70.11
CA GLN A 375 -9.78 -1.63 71.25
C GLN A 375 -10.48 -1.14 72.52
N GLN A 376 -11.25 -0.08 72.42
CA GLN A 376 -12.07 0.42 73.56
C GLN A 376 -13.14 -0.58 74.02
N LYS A 377 -13.77 -1.33 73.09
CA LYS A 377 -14.70 -2.41 73.45
C LYS A 377 -13.98 -3.59 74.11
N LYS A 378 -12.76 -3.96 73.69
CA LYS A 378 -11.94 -4.97 74.32
C LYS A 378 -11.49 -4.55 75.73
N ALA A 379 -11.06 -3.32 75.92
CA ALA A 379 -10.69 -2.78 77.21
C ALA A 379 -11.85 -2.72 78.20
N LYS A 380 -13.07 -2.37 77.74
CA LYS A 380 -14.29 -2.43 78.58
C LYS A 380 -14.63 -3.87 79.00
N LYS A 381 -14.53 -4.85 78.07
CA LYS A 381 -14.78 -6.27 78.42
C LYS A 381 -13.73 -6.86 79.36
N SER A 382 -12.46 -6.41 79.33
CA SER A 382 -11.45 -6.87 80.26
C SER A 382 -11.66 -6.28 81.68
N ASN A 383 -12.12 -5.04 81.79
CA ASN A 383 -12.49 -4.44 83.12
C ASN A 383 -13.79 -5.01 83.69
N GLU A 384 -14.72 -5.53 82.88
CA GLU A 384 -15.93 -6.22 83.38
C GLU A 384 -15.63 -7.69 83.77
N ALA A 385 -14.56 -8.29 83.27
CA ALA A 385 -14.15 -9.66 83.63
C ALA A 385 -13.32 -9.75 84.92
N GLU A 386 -12.86 -8.62 85.51
CA GLU A 386 -12.14 -8.56 86.77
C GLU A 386 -13.05 -8.38 88.00
N GLN A 387 -14.39 -8.35 87.84
CA GLN A 387 -15.36 -8.12 88.91
C GLN A 387 -16.34 -9.28 89.17
N GLU A 388 -16.09 -10.51 88.84
CA GLU A 388 -16.88 -11.65 89.26
C GLU A 388 -16.13 -12.54 90.25
N PRO A 389 -16.77 -13.03 91.32
CA PRO A 389 -16.09 -13.74 92.40
C PRO A 389 -15.97 -15.25 92.16
N VAL A 390 -14.84 -15.76 92.65
CA VAL A 390 -14.43 -17.13 92.72
C VAL A 390 -15.49 -18.05 93.31
N THR A 391 -15.86 -19.12 92.57
CA THR A 391 -16.37 -20.36 93.17
C THR A 391 -15.69 -21.56 92.49
N VAL A 392 -15.19 -22.44 93.32
CA VAL A 392 -14.36 -23.64 93.10
C VAL A 392 -15.26 -24.88 92.79
N PRO A 393 -14.72 -26.08 92.44
CA PRO A 393 -15.11 -26.86 91.23
C PRO A 393 -15.83 -28.16 91.62
N GLU A 394 -16.36 -28.86 90.64
CA GLU A 394 -16.50 -30.33 90.67
C GLU A 394 -16.62 -30.83 89.21
N ASP A 395 -15.74 -31.57 88.91
CA ASP A 395 -15.44 -32.95 88.49
C ASP A 395 -16.26 -33.57 87.30
N GLU A 396 -15.47 -34.26 86.48
CA GLU A 396 -15.68 -35.45 85.68
C GLU A 396 -16.38 -35.42 84.32
N GLY A 397 -15.64 -36.03 83.39
CA GLY A 397 -16.24 -36.85 82.36
C GLY A 397 -15.57 -36.80 80.96
N TYR A 398 -14.55 -37.57 80.83
CA TYR A 398 -14.12 -38.35 79.64
C TYR A 398 -15.06 -38.38 78.43
N SER A 399 -14.57 -38.15 77.19
CA SER A 399 -14.20 -39.16 76.20
C SER A 399 -14.15 -38.59 74.79
N ALA A 400 -13.05 -38.99 74.20
CA ALA A 400 -12.84 -39.50 72.84
C ALA A 400 -13.17 -38.60 71.59
N GLY A 401 -12.10 -38.39 70.90
CA GLY A 401 -12.10 -38.04 69.49
C GLY A 401 -12.52 -39.22 68.59
N PRO A 402 -12.14 -39.35 67.35
CA PRO A 402 -11.20 -38.51 66.50
C PRO A 402 -11.69 -38.26 65.03
N GLU A 403 -10.70 -37.92 64.19
CA GLU A 403 -10.59 -37.99 62.71
C GLU A 403 -11.13 -36.82 61.92
N ALA A 404 -10.32 -36.07 61.25
CA ALA A 404 -9.43 -36.28 60.08
C ALA A 404 -10.21 -36.27 58.77
N GLU A 405 -9.78 -35.37 57.92
CA GLU A 405 -9.41 -35.45 56.49
C GLU A 405 -9.73 -34.11 55.85
N PHE A 406 -8.76 -33.39 55.37
CA PHE A 406 -7.96 -33.47 54.12
C PHE A 406 -8.75 -33.17 52.85
N GLU A 407 -8.03 -32.40 52.09
CA GLU A 407 -7.98 -32.17 50.62
C GLU A 407 -8.84 -31.01 50.14
N ASP A 408 -8.29 -30.10 49.49
CA ASP A 408 -7.35 -29.79 48.38
C ASP A 408 -8.10 -29.12 47.21
N GLU A 409 -7.42 -28.09 46.71
CA GLU A 409 -7.34 -27.70 45.29
C GLU A 409 -8.66 -27.34 44.54
N GLU A 410 -8.82 -26.27 43.97
CA GLU A 410 -8.11 -25.48 42.88
C GLU A 410 -8.42 -23.99 42.95
#